data_791546332f163d2437a0ef3e660d7d07
#
_entry.id   791546332f163d2437a0ef3e660d7d07
#
_cell.length_a   1.000
_cell.length_b   1.000
_cell.length_c   1.000
_cell.angle_alpha   90.00
_cell.angle_beta   90.00
_cell.angle_gamma   90.00
#
_symmetry.space_group_name_H-M   'P 1'
#
loop_
_entity.id
_entity.type
_entity.pdbx_description
1 polymer ?
#
loop_
_entity_poly.entity_id
_entity_poly.type
_entity_poly.pdbx_seq_one_letter_code
_entity_poly.pdbx_strand_id
1 'polypeptide(L)'
;MDKMKRHLVWWGAGILVAVAAIAWWMLRPAGIPEGFAASNGRIEATEVDIATKIAGRIDTILVSEGQFVRQGEVLAKMDTRVLQEQRLEAIAQIKEAESAVAAARALLEQRQSEMRAAQSVVKQREAELDSVSKRHVRSRSLSQRGAVSVQQLDDDRAAAESARAALETAKAQVSAAKAAIEAARTSIIQAQTRVEAAQATERRIVADIDDSELKAPRDGRVQYRVAEPGEVLSAGGRVLNMVDLSDVYMTFFLPTEQAGLLKIGGEAR
;
A
#
# COMPACT_ATOMS: atom_id res chain seq x y z
N MET A 1 2.94 -104.16 28.79
CA MET A 1 3.00 -102.79 29.36
C MET A 1 3.20 -101.70 28.23
N ASP A 2 3.50 -102.03 26.97
CA ASP A 2 3.81 -101.06 25.94
C ASP A 2 2.60 -100.43 25.14
N LYS A 3 1.50 -101.16 25.05
CA LYS A 3 0.31 -100.64 24.34
C LYS A 3 -0.37 -99.47 25.08
N MET A 4 -0.36 -99.46 26.39
CA MET A 4 -1.03 -98.47 27.23
C MET A 4 -0.26 -97.13 27.19
N LYS A 5 1.07 -97.17 27.17
CA LYS A 5 1.91 -95.94 27.04
C LYS A 5 1.77 -95.27 25.66
N ARG A 6 1.59 -96.02 24.56
CA ARG A 6 1.36 -95.49 23.23
C ARG A 6 0.02 -94.75 23.15
N HIS A 7 -1.05 -95.24 23.73
CA HIS A 7 -2.33 -94.52 23.74
C HIS A 7 -2.27 -93.23 24.56
N LEU A 8 -1.53 -93.21 25.68
CA LEU A 8 -1.38 -92.01 26.51
C LEU A 8 -0.62 -90.87 25.76
N VAL A 9 0.39 -91.21 24.97
CA VAL A 9 1.13 -90.27 24.12
C VAL A 9 0.24 -89.71 23.02
N TRP A 10 -0.61 -90.49 22.37
CA TRP A 10 -1.54 -90.03 21.35
C TRP A 10 -2.64 -89.11 21.90
N TRP A 11 -3.13 -89.38 23.10
CA TRP A 11 -4.08 -88.50 23.79
C TRP A 11 -3.43 -87.21 24.23
N GLY A 12 -2.20 -87.21 24.68
CA GLY A 12 -1.44 -86.01 25.02
C GLY A 12 -1.18 -85.14 23.79
N ALA A 13 -0.79 -85.73 22.64
CA ALA A 13 -0.64 -85.03 21.41
C ALA A 13 -1.96 -84.41 20.86
N GLY A 14 -3.07 -85.12 21.05
CA GLY A 14 -4.39 -84.61 20.66
C GLY A 14 -4.83 -83.38 21.48
N ILE A 15 -4.58 -83.40 22.78
CA ILE A 15 -4.88 -82.29 23.68
C ILE A 15 -3.99 -81.09 23.34
N LEU A 16 -2.71 -81.27 22.99
CA LEU A 16 -1.77 -80.18 22.64
C LEU A 16 -2.17 -79.54 21.32
N VAL A 17 -2.62 -80.33 20.33
CA VAL A 17 -3.15 -79.80 19.06
C VAL A 17 -4.45 -79.02 19.29
N ALA A 18 -5.36 -79.51 20.15
CA ALA A 18 -6.61 -78.82 20.46
C ALA A 18 -6.35 -77.48 21.18
N VAL A 19 -5.41 -77.46 22.15
CA VAL A 19 -5.00 -76.21 22.86
C VAL A 19 -4.35 -75.23 21.87
N ALA A 20 -3.50 -75.74 21.00
CA ALA A 20 -2.87 -74.88 19.96
C ALA A 20 -3.92 -74.31 18.95
N ALA A 21 -4.92 -75.12 18.60
CA ALA A 21 -6.01 -74.68 17.73
C ALA A 21 -6.92 -73.63 18.42
N ILE A 22 -7.22 -73.81 19.71
CA ILE A 22 -8.02 -72.87 20.49
C ILE A 22 -7.20 -71.57 20.69
N ALA A 23 -5.91 -71.67 21.03
CA ALA A 23 -5.03 -70.53 21.16
C ALA A 23 -4.90 -69.76 19.82
N TRP A 24 -4.73 -70.43 18.69
CA TRP A 24 -4.71 -69.82 17.37
C TRP A 24 -6.04 -69.14 17.01
N TRP A 25 -7.19 -69.74 17.39
CA TRP A 25 -8.52 -69.15 17.16
C TRP A 25 -8.74 -67.91 18.10
N MET A 26 -8.30 -67.96 19.35
CA MET A 26 -8.35 -66.82 20.30
C MET A 26 -7.40 -65.69 19.93
N LEU A 27 -6.25 -65.99 19.33
CA LEU A 27 -5.24 -65.02 18.91
C LEU A 27 -5.48 -64.49 17.48
N ARG A 28 -6.52 -65.00 16.78
CA ARG A 28 -6.88 -64.40 15.50
C ARG A 28 -7.32 -62.94 15.72
N PRO A 29 -6.67 -61.96 15.02
CA PRO A 29 -7.14 -60.60 15.08
C PRO A 29 -8.59 -60.57 14.62
N ALA A 30 -9.47 -59.95 15.38
CA ALA A 30 -10.86 -59.76 14.97
C ALA A 30 -10.84 -58.95 13.66
N GLY A 31 -11.37 -59.59 12.60
CA GLY A 31 -11.53 -58.95 11.30
C GLY A 31 -12.40 -57.68 11.43
N ILE A 32 -12.25 -56.78 10.51
CA ILE A 32 -13.09 -55.58 10.45
C ILE A 32 -14.56 -56.03 10.33
N PRO A 33 -15.47 -55.51 11.22
CA PRO A 33 -16.89 -55.83 11.15
C PRO A 33 -17.48 -55.56 9.75
N GLU A 34 -18.46 -56.38 9.35
CA GLU A 34 -19.15 -56.17 8.06
C GLU A 34 -19.79 -54.77 8.03
N GLY A 35 -19.58 -54.04 6.92
CA GLY A 35 -20.05 -52.67 6.78
C GLY A 35 -19.05 -51.58 7.17
N PHE A 36 -17.86 -51.96 7.64
CA PHE A 36 -16.77 -50.99 7.92
C PHE A 36 -15.63 -51.19 6.93
N ALA A 37 -15.09 -50.08 6.44
CA ALA A 37 -13.83 -50.03 5.70
C ALA A 37 -12.76 -49.42 6.57
N ALA A 38 -11.59 -50.08 6.70
CA ALA A 38 -10.45 -49.53 7.41
C ALA A 38 -9.34 -49.19 6.42
N SER A 39 -8.73 -48.06 6.61
CA SER A 39 -7.61 -47.62 5.81
C SER A 39 -6.61 -46.83 6.65
N ASN A 40 -5.37 -46.83 6.23
CA ASN A 40 -4.37 -45.96 6.80
C ASN A 40 -4.56 -44.58 6.20
N GLY A 41 -4.71 -43.59 7.08
CA GLY A 41 -4.83 -42.20 6.67
C GLY A 41 -3.84 -41.33 7.43
N ARG A 42 -3.62 -40.14 6.90
CA ARG A 42 -2.81 -39.08 7.51
C ARG A 42 -3.73 -37.94 7.88
N ILE A 43 -3.64 -37.50 9.13
CA ILE A 43 -4.29 -36.28 9.58
C ILE A 43 -3.45 -35.10 9.05
N GLU A 44 -4.08 -34.22 8.32
CA GLU A 44 -3.49 -33.04 7.72
C GLU A 44 -4.28 -31.81 8.16
N ALA A 45 -3.62 -30.68 8.17
CA ALA A 45 -4.22 -29.38 8.43
C ALA A 45 -3.67 -28.38 7.42
N THR A 46 -4.34 -27.25 7.26
CA THR A 46 -3.91 -26.24 6.31
C THR A 46 -2.59 -25.61 6.75
N GLU A 47 -1.54 -25.83 5.99
CA GLU A 47 -0.22 -25.23 6.21
C GLU A 47 -0.18 -23.83 5.59
N VAL A 48 0.45 -22.89 6.29
CA VAL A 48 0.66 -21.52 5.85
C VAL A 48 2.13 -21.16 6.03
N ASP A 49 2.80 -20.89 4.92
CA ASP A 49 4.18 -20.42 4.93
C ASP A 49 4.22 -18.91 5.21
N ILE A 50 4.95 -18.52 6.22
CA ILE A 50 5.27 -17.12 6.52
C ILE A 50 6.56 -16.76 5.80
N ALA A 51 6.44 -15.91 4.80
CA ALA A 51 7.54 -15.51 3.91
C ALA A 51 7.72 -13.99 3.90
N THR A 52 8.93 -13.56 3.59
CA THR A 52 9.27 -12.14 3.47
C THR A 52 8.70 -11.56 2.18
N LYS A 53 8.10 -10.37 2.22
CA LYS A 53 7.70 -9.64 1.00
C LYS A 53 8.88 -8.94 0.33
N ILE A 54 9.84 -8.49 1.12
CA ILE A 54 11.04 -7.79 0.67
C ILE A 54 12.29 -8.58 1.02
N ALA A 55 13.36 -8.40 0.24
CA ALA A 55 14.65 -8.99 0.57
C ALA A 55 15.28 -8.27 1.76
N GLY A 56 15.89 -9.02 2.67
CA GLY A 56 16.55 -8.45 3.83
C GLY A 56 17.10 -9.50 4.79
N ARG A 57 17.69 -9.03 5.88
CA ARG A 57 18.20 -9.88 6.95
C ARG A 57 17.13 -10.06 8.03
N ILE A 58 16.99 -11.26 8.56
CA ILE A 58 16.20 -11.51 9.76
C ILE A 58 16.96 -10.95 10.96
N ASP A 59 16.31 -10.07 11.72
CA ASP A 59 16.84 -9.53 12.96
C ASP A 59 16.51 -10.48 14.12
N THR A 60 15.22 -10.75 14.34
CA THR A 60 14.76 -11.60 15.43
C THR A 60 13.57 -12.46 15.01
N ILE A 61 13.48 -13.67 15.60
CA ILE A 61 12.31 -14.53 15.56
C ILE A 61 11.75 -14.60 16.98
N LEU A 62 10.49 -14.19 17.17
CA LEU A 62 9.87 -13.99 18.48
C LEU A 62 9.12 -15.21 18.99
N VAL A 63 8.93 -16.22 18.14
CA VAL A 63 8.13 -17.41 18.44
C VAL A 63 8.98 -18.67 18.38
N SER A 64 8.55 -19.69 19.12
CA SER A 64 9.18 -21.01 19.15
C SER A 64 8.33 -22.04 18.40
N GLU A 65 8.98 -23.12 17.94
CA GLU A 65 8.28 -24.26 17.35
C GLU A 65 7.30 -24.86 18.36
N GLY A 66 6.12 -25.19 17.85
CA GLY A 66 5.03 -25.70 18.67
C GLY A 66 4.20 -24.64 19.40
N GLN A 67 4.59 -23.35 19.34
CA GLN A 67 3.87 -22.26 19.99
C GLN A 67 2.56 -21.93 19.24
N PHE A 68 1.49 -21.68 20.00
CA PHE A 68 0.25 -21.13 19.46
C PHE A 68 0.39 -19.63 19.25
N VAL A 69 -0.09 -19.13 18.10
CA VAL A 69 -0.05 -17.73 17.71
C VAL A 69 -1.43 -17.28 17.26
N ARG A 70 -1.72 -15.99 17.45
CA ARG A 70 -2.99 -15.38 17.06
C ARG A 70 -2.83 -14.57 15.78
N GLN A 71 -3.92 -14.39 15.06
CA GLN A 71 -3.95 -13.50 13.89
C GLN A 71 -3.42 -12.11 14.24
N GLY A 72 -2.50 -11.59 13.42
CA GLY A 72 -1.86 -10.29 13.62
C GLY A 72 -0.68 -10.29 14.60
N GLU A 73 -0.39 -11.40 15.29
CA GLU A 73 0.77 -11.53 16.17
C GLU A 73 2.08 -11.47 15.36
N VAL A 74 3.06 -10.69 15.84
CA VAL A 74 4.37 -10.57 15.19
C VAL A 74 5.20 -11.80 15.49
N LEU A 75 5.58 -12.52 14.44
CA LEU A 75 6.32 -13.77 14.52
C LEU A 75 7.83 -13.58 14.37
N ALA A 76 8.21 -12.68 13.45
CA ALA A 76 9.60 -12.35 13.21
C ALA A 76 9.72 -10.89 12.74
N LYS A 77 10.91 -10.32 12.93
CA LYS A 77 11.26 -8.97 12.48
C LYS A 77 12.50 -9.03 11.60
N MET A 78 12.46 -8.24 10.53
CA MET A 78 13.61 -8.02 9.67
C MET A 78 14.38 -6.77 10.11
N ASP A 79 15.65 -6.67 9.72
CA ASP A 79 16.47 -5.48 9.93
C ASP A 79 15.96 -4.31 9.08
N THR A 80 15.42 -3.31 9.75
CA THR A 80 14.81 -2.12 9.11
C THR A 80 15.70 -0.89 9.14
N ARG A 81 16.95 -0.96 9.59
CA ARG A 81 17.82 0.22 9.78
C ARG A 81 17.97 1.02 8.48
N VAL A 82 18.21 0.35 7.36
CA VAL A 82 18.31 1.02 6.05
C VAL A 82 16.99 1.68 5.64
N LEU A 83 15.86 1.01 5.86
CA LEU A 83 14.54 1.56 5.58
C LEU A 83 14.21 2.77 6.46
N GLN A 84 14.65 2.76 7.73
CA GLN A 84 14.47 3.90 8.63
C GLN A 84 15.27 5.12 8.17
N GLU A 85 16.53 4.94 7.73
CA GLU A 85 17.33 6.02 7.15
C GLU A 85 16.71 6.55 5.84
N GLN A 86 16.24 5.67 4.98
CA GLN A 86 15.50 6.06 3.76
C GLN A 86 14.22 6.84 4.08
N ARG A 87 13.52 6.48 5.16
CA ARG A 87 12.36 7.25 5.63
C ARG A 87 12.76 8.65 6.09
N LEU A 88 13.85 8.79 6.83
CA LEU A 88 14.35 10.11 7.24
C LEU A 88 14.73 10.98 6.03
N GLU A 89 15.37 10.38 5.02
CA GLU A 89 15.65 11.04 3.74
C GLU A 89 14.35 11.50 3.04
N ALA A 90 13.34 10.64 2.94
CA ALA A 90 12.05 10.98 2.35
C ALA A 90 11.35 12.13 3.11
N ILE A 91 11.43 12.16 4.45
CA ILE A 91 10.93 13.27 5.27
C ILE A 91 11.66 14.57 4.96
N ALA A 92 12.97 14.51 4.75
CA ALA A 92 13.75 15.70 4.34
C ALA A 92 13.32 16.20 2.96
N GLN A 93 13.06 15.30 2.01
CA GLN A 93 12.53 15.64 0.66
C GLN A 93 11.14 16.27 0.73
N ILE A 94 10.26 15.82 1.65
CA ILE A 94 8.96 16.46 1.89
C ILE A 94 9.16 17.92 2.35
N LYS A 95 10.05 18.17 3.31
CA LYS A 95 10.35 19.53 3.81
C LYS A 95 10.92 20.42 2.73
N GLU A 96 11.77 19.88 1.86
CA GLU A 96 12.30 20.61 0.70
C GLU A 96 11.15 21.03 -0.25
N ALA A 97 10.26 20.08 -0.60
CA ALA A 97 9.11 20.35 -1.44
C ALA A 97 8.13 21.34 -0.80
N GLU A 98 7.90 21.29 0.51
CA GLU A 98 7.09 22.26 1.26
C GLU A 98 7.72 23.67 1.21
N SER A 99 9.04 23.77 1.31
CA SER A 99 9.77 25.01 1.16
C SER A 99 9.59 25.62 -0.24
N ALA A 100 9.57 24.78 -1.27
CA ALA A 100 9.27 25.22 -2.64
C ALA A 100 7.82 25.75 -2.80
N VAL A 101 6.84 25.15 -2.10
CA VAL A 101 5.48 25.71 -2.02
C VAL A 101 5.47 27.08 -1.36
N ALA A 102 6.19 27.25 -0.26
CA ALA A 102 6.29 28.54 0.42
C ALA A 102 6.91 29.61 -0.49
N ALA A 103 7.98 29.29 -1.23
CA ALA A 103 8.60 30.18 -2.20
C ALA A 103 7.65 30.56 -3.34
N ALA A 104 6.89 29.58 -3.88
CA ALA A 104 5.91 29.86 -4.92
C ALA A 104 4.76 30.75 -4.44
N ARG A 105 4.32 30.60 -3.18
CA ARG A 105 3.33 31.51 -2.56
C ARG A 105 3.85 32.93 -2.39
N ALA A 106 5.10 33.10 -1.97
CA ALA A 106 5.73 34.41 -1.86
C ALA A 106 5.83 35.09 -3.24
N LEU A 107 6.16 34.33 -4.30
CA LEU A 107 6.14 34.82 -5.66
C LEU A 107 4.74 35.29 -6.08
N LEU A 108 3.69 34.53 -5.77
CA LEU A 108 2.31 34.95 -6.05
C LEU A 108 1.97 36.29 -5.38
N GLU A 109 2.34 36.45 -4.11
CA GLU A 109 2.10 37.70 -3.37
C GLU A 109 2.85 38.89 -3.99
N GLN A 110 4.10 38.67 -4.45
CA GLN A 110 4.85 39.67 -5.19
C GLN A 110 4.09 40.06 -6.48
N ARG A 111 3.64 39.12 -7.31
CA ARG A 111 2.91 39.38 -8.55
C ARG A 111 1.59 40.12 -8.31
N GLN A 112 0.88 39.78 -7.20
CA GLN A 112 -0.33 40.54 -6.81
C GLN A 112 -0.01 41.98 -6.44
N SER A 113 1.13 42.24 -5.79
CA SER A 113 1.57 43.60 -5.47
C SER A 113 1.94 44.41 -6.72
N GLU A 114 2.64 43.76 -7.69
CA GLU A 114 2.94 44.34 -8.99
C GLU A 114 1.64 44.71 -9.78
N MET A 115 0.62 43.84 -9.74
CA MET A 115 -0.68 44.12 -10.34
C MET A 115 -1.36 45.33 -9.70
N ARG A 116 -1.34 45.45 -8.36
CA ARG A 116 -1.89 46.61 -7.65
C ARG A 116 -1.17 47.91 -8.04
N ALA A 117 0.15 47.86 -8.21
CA ALA A 117 0.92 49.00 -8.69
C ALA A 117 0.51 49.37 -10.13
N ALA A 118 0.38 48.40 -11.03
CA ALA A 118 -0.08 48.67 -12.42
C ALA A 118 -1.50 49.24 -12.44
N GLN A 119 -2.41 48.81 -11.59
CA GLN A 119 -3.75 49.37 -11.44
C GLN A 119 -3.74 50.83 -10.98
N SER A 120 -2.78 51.18 -10.09
CA SER A 120 -2.61 52.58 -9.65
C SER A 120 -2.15 53.49 -10.79
N VAL A 121 -1.27 52.97 -11.68
CA VAL A 121 -0.86 53.69 -12.91
C VAL A 121 -2.06 53.90 -13.85
N VAL A 122 -2.95 52.87 -14.01
CA VAL A 122 -4.18 53.04 -14.80
C VAL A 122 -5.02 54.20 -14.26
N LYS A 123 -5.27 54.24 -12.92
CA LYS A 123 -6.03 55.35 -12.29
C LYS A 123 -5.39 56.74 -12.55
N GLN A 124 -4.06 56.82 -12.50
CA GLN A 124 -3.33 58.02 -12.79
C GLN A 124 -3.54 58.47 -14.26
N ARG A 125 -3.43 57.53 -15.21
CA ARG A 125 -3.66 57.81 -16.66
C ARG A 125 -5.11 58.13 -16.97
N GLU A 126 -6.09 57.55 -16.26
CA GLU A 126 -7.50 57.93 -16.40
C GLU A 126 -7.75 59.37 -15.96
N ALA A 127 -7.18 59.80 -14.80
CA ALA A 127 -7.29 61.18 -14.34
C ALA A 127 -6.60 62.20 -15.31
N GLU A 128 -5.44 61.81 -15.86
CA GLU A 128 -4.75 62.60 -16.88
C GLU A 128 -5.59 62.76 -18.13
N LEU A 129 -6.13 61.64 -18.70
CA LEU A 129 -7.01 61.65 -19.85
C LEU A 129 -8.27 62.48 -19.61
N ASP A 130 -8.91 62.38 -18.46
CA ASP A 130 -10.08 63.20 -18.09
C ASP A 130 -9.74 64.68 -18.14
N SER A 131 -8.59 65.10 -17.56
CA SER A 131 -8.11 66.50 -17.56
C SER A 131 -7.89 67.02 -18.96
N VAL A 132 -7.10 66.31 -19.81
CA VAL A 132 -6.78 66.76 -21.18
C VAL A 132 -7.99 66.67 -22.10
N SER A 133 -8.90 65.72 -21.93
CA SER A 133 -10.14 65.58 -22.67
C SER A 133 -11.07 66.78 -22.41
N LYS A 134 -11.24 67.18 -21.14
CA LYS A 134 -11.99 68.36 -20.75
C LYS A 134 -11.39 69.64 -21.35
N ARG A 135 -10.05 69.74 -21.45
CA ARG A 135 -9.37 70.84 -22.09
C ARG A 135 -9.66 70.90 -23.61
N HIS A 136 -9.53 69.74 -24.30
CA HIS A 136 -9.83 69.65 -25.72
C HIS A 136 -11.30 70.02 -25.99
N VAL A 137 -12.28 69.55 -25.21
CA VAL A 137 -13.68 69.93 -25.39
C VAL A 137 -13.88 71.43 -25.24
N ARG A 138 -13.22 72.10 -24.28
CA ARG A 138 -13.27 73.58 -24.15
C ARG A 138 -12.62 74.30 -25.32
N SER A 139 -11.42 73.93 -25.76
CA SER A 139 -10.74 74.50 -26.90
C SER A 139 -11.57 74.38 -28.14
N ARG A 140 -12.21 73.27 -28.40
CA ARG A 140 -13.12 73.06 -29.54
C ARG A 140 -14.28 74.05 -29.54
N SER A 141 -14.94 74.23 -28.37
CA SER A 141 -16.03 75.17 -28.23
C SER A 141 -15.59 76.66 -28.40
N LEU A 142 -14.38 76.98 -27.90
CA LEU A 142 -13.82 78.33 -28.03
C LEU A 142 -13.32 78.64 -29.45
N SER A 143 -12.72 77.69 -30.16
CA SER A 143 -12.29 77.78 -31.52
C SER A 143 -13.46 78.05 -32.47
N GLN A 144 -14.59 77.38 -32.26
CA GLN A 144 -15.82 77.60 -33.01
C GLN A 144 -16.36 79.05 -32.87
N ARG A 145 -15.99 79.75 -31.80
CA ARG A 145 -16.36 81.14 -31.52
C ARG A 145 -15.23 82.13 -31.87
N GLY A 146 -14.11 81.64 -32.43
CA GLY A 146 -12.96 82.46 -32.78
C GLY A 146 -12.11 82.91 -31.58
N ALA A 147 -12.30 82.35 -30.39
CA ALA A 147 -11.64 82.75 -29.15
C ALA A 147 -10.29 82.11 -28.89
N VAL A 148 -9.92 81.04 -29.66
CA VAL A 148 -8.62 80.36 -29.61
C VAL A 148 -8.18 80.02 -31.05
N SER A 149 -6.86 79.86 -31.29
CA SER A 149 -6.31 79.51 -32.62
C SER A 149 -6.61 78.02 -32.96
N VAL A 150 -6.63 77.71 -34.24
CA VAL A 150 -6.75 76.36 -34.78
C VAL A 150 -5.58 75.50 -34.30
N GLN A 151 -4.37 76.07 -34.27
CA GLN A 151 -3.18 75.38 -33.73
C GLN A 151 -3.39 74.91 -32.26
N GLN A 152 -3.94 75.76 -31.39
CA GLN A 152 -4.23 75.39 -30.02
C GLN A 152 -5.24 74.24 -29.91
N LEU A 153 -6.27 74.22 -30.79
CA LEU A 153 -7.23 73.13 -30.88
C LEU A 153 -6.55 71.79 -31.27
N ASP A 154 -5.67 71.85 -32.28
CA ASP A 154 -4.94 70.66 -32.77
C ASP A 154 -3.96 70.13 -31.73
N ASP A 155 -3.26 71.02 -30.99
CA ASP A 155 -2.38 70.65 -29.89
C ASP A 155 -3.16 69.97 -28.77
N ASP A 156 -4.29 70.51 -28.33
CA ASP A 156 -5.14 69.92 -27.30
C ASP A 156 -5.77 68.61 -27.75
N ARG A 157 -6.09 68.40 -29.03
CA ARG A 157 -6.54 67.14 -29.59
C ARG A 157 -5.42 66.09 -29.57
N ALA A 158 -4.23 66.44 -30.02
CA ALA A 158 -3.07 65.54 -30.02
C ALA A 158 -2.72 65.11 -28.59
N ALA A 159 -2.81 66.03 -27.60
CA ALA A 159 -2.61 65.72 -26.22
C ALA A 159 -3.65 64.70 -25.68
N ALA A 160 -4.93 64.85 -26.03
CA ALA A 160 -5.99 63.92 -25.65
C ALA A 160 -5.81 62.54 -26.29
N GLU A 161 -5.42 62.49 -27.58
CA GLU A 161 -5.14 61.22 -28.27
C GLU A 161 -3.91 60.51 -27.66
N SER A 162 -2.85 61.24 -27.34
CA SER A 162 -1.66 60.71 -26.64
C SER A 162 -2.00 60.17 -25.26
N ALA A 163 -2.78 60.89 -24.44
CA ALA A 163 -3.19 60.42 -23.14
C ALA A 163 -4.08 59.18 -23.22
N ARG A 164 -4.93 59.05 -24.25
CA ARG A 164 -5.71 57.86 -24.51
C ARG A 164 -4.83 56.65 -24.84
N ALA A 165 -3.82 56.82 -25.70
CA ALA A 165 -2.87 55.78 -26.03
C ALA A 165 -2.06 55.34 -24.79
N ALA A 166 -1.66 56.30 -23.94
CA ALA A 166 -0.98 56.01 -22.69
C ALA A 166 -1.86 55.22 -21.68
N LEU A 167 -3.16 55.53 -21.62
CA LEU A 167 -4.12 54.75 -20.82
C LEU A 167 -4.26 53.29 -21.35
N GLU A 168 -4.37 53.09 -22.64
CA GLU A 168 -4.47 51.75 -23.21
C GLU A 168 -3.18 50.93 -22.96
N THR A 169 -2.02 51.57 -23.03
CA THR A 169 -0.76 50.94 -22.63
C THR A 169 -0.74 50.52 -21.16
N ALA A 170 -1.22 51.36 -20.25
CA ALA A 170 -1.33 51.02 -18.85
C ALA A 170 -2.28 49.87 -18.58
N LYS A 171 -3.43 49.82 -19.29
CA LYS A 171 -4.37 48.68 -19.20
C LYS A 171 -3.75 47.36 -19.70
N ALA A 172 -2.97 47.42 -20.78
CA ALA A 172 -2.23 46.27 -21.27
C ALA A 172 -1.24 45.73 -20.24
N GLN A 173 -0.57 46.63 -19.48
CA GLN A 173 0.30 46.22 -18.37
C GLN A 173 -0.45 45.51 -17.25
N VAL A 174 -1.67 45.96 -16.89
CA VAL A 174 -2.53 45.26 -15.94
C VAL A 174 -2.89 43.86 -16.46
N SER A 175 -3.19 43.70 -17.73
CA SER A 175 -3.48 42.41 -18.35
C SER A 175 -2.26 41.47 -18.31
N ALA A 176 -1.06 42.00 -18.58
CA ALA A 176 0.18 41.22 -18.45
C ALA A 176 0.44 40.78 -16.98
N ALA A 177 0.21 41.69 -16.02
CA ALA A 177 0.34 41.35 -14.60
C ALA A 177 -0.68 40.28 -14.14
N LYS A 178 -1.90 40.29 -14.67
CA LYS A 178 -2.88 39.23 -14.42
C LYS A 178 -2.40 37.88 -14.96
N ALA A 179 -1.85 37.85 -16.17
CA ALA A 179 -1.29 36.61 -16.72
C ALA A 179 -0.12 36.09 -15.88
N ALA A 180 0.74 37.00 -15.36
CA ALA A 180 1.82 36.63 -14.47
C ALA A 180 1.32 36.02 -13.13
N ILE A 181 0.18 36.51 -12.60
CA ILE A 181 -0.48 35.92 -11.44
C ILE A 181 -0.94 34.49 -11.72
N GLU A 182 -1.58 34.23 -12.86
CA GLU A 182 -2.02 32.87 -13.22
C GLU A 182 -0.84 31.92 -13.40
N ALA A 183 0.27 32.38 -13.96
CA ALA A 183 1.50 31.61 -14.05
C ALA A 183 2.06 31.26 -12.64
N ALA A 184 2.05 32.24 -11.71
CA ALA A 184 2.47 31.99 -10.33
C ALA A 184 1.54 31.00 -9.59
N ARG A 185 0.22 31.06 -9.84
CA ARG A 185 -0.74 30.06 -9.30
C ARG A 185 -0.43 28.67 -9.82
N THR A 186 -0.14 28.53 -11.10
CA THR A 186 0.26 27.25 -11.70
C THR A 186 1.55 26.72 -11.04
N SER A 187 2.51 27.58 -10.74
CA SER A 187 3.74 27.21 -10.04
C SER A 187 3.47 26.66 -8.62
N ILE A 188 2.47 27.19 -7.91
CA ILE A 188 2.04 26.65 -6.60
C ILE A 188 1.49 25.25 -6.77
N ILE A 189 0.62 25.00 -7.76
CA ILE A 189 0.05 23.67 -8.03
C ILE A 189 1.19 22.68 -8.32
N GLN A 190 2.15 23.05 -9.18
CA GLN A 190 3.30 22.21 -9.47
C GLN A 190 4.14 21.88 -8.22
N ALA A 191 4.36 22.87 -7.35
CA ALA A 191 5.08 22.64 -6.10
C ALA A 191 4.30 21.73 -5.14
N GLN A 192 2.96 21.88 -5.05
CA GLN A 192 2.10 21.00 -4.26
C GLN A 192 2.13 19.56 -4.76
N THR A 193 2.07 19.34 -6.08
CA THR A 193 2.20 17.99 -6.68
C THR A 193 3.53 17.33 -6.31
N ARG A 194 4.62 18.11 -6.19
CA ARG A 194 5.91 17.57 -5.70
C ARG A 194 5.85 17.14 -4.25
N VAL A 195 5.14 17.88 -3.39
CA VAL A 195 4.91 17.48 -1.99
C VAL A 195 4.15 16.16 -1.94
N GLU A 196 3.08 16.01 -2.73
CA GLU A 196 2.29 14.78 -2.80
C GLU A 196 3.13 13.59 -3.28
N ALA A 197 4.01 13.79 -4.27
CA ALA A 197 4.93 12.76 -4.76
C ALA A 197 5.94 12.34 -3.70
N ALA A 198 6.53 13.30 -2.96
CA ALA A 198 7.45 13.02 -1.87
C ALA A 198 6.75 12.26 -0.71
N GLN A 199 5.53 12.66 -0.36
CA GLN A 199 4.71 11.96 0.63
C GLN A 199 4.35 10.53 0.19
N ALA A 200 4.08 10.31 -1.11
CA ALA A 200 3.84 8.97 -1.63
C ALA A 200 5.08 8.08 -1.48
N THR A 201 6.28 8.64 -1.68
CA THR A 201 7.54 7.93 -1.46
C THR A 201 7.71 7.54 0.01
N GLU A 202 7.44 8.47 0.94
CA GLU A 202 7.50 8.17 2.38
C GLU A 202 6.51 7.09 2.78
N ARG A 203 5.24 7.16 2.32
CA ARG A 203 4.23 6.12 2.59
C ARG A 203 4.65 4.74 2.08
N ARG A 204 5.30 4.65 0.91
CA ARG A 204 5.83 3.39 0.40
C ARG A 204 6.90 2.81 1.35
N ILE A 205 7.83 3.64 1.82
CA ILE A 205 8.89 3.19 2.74
C ILE A 205 8.29 2.74 4.08
N VAL A 206 7.26 3.44 4.58
CA VAL A 206 6.54 3.04 5.80
C VAL A 206 5.85 1.69 5.62
N ALA A 207 5.26 1.43 4.45
CA ALA A 207 4.68 0.13 4.13
C ALA A 207 5.76 -0.97 4.06
N ASP A 208 6.93 -0.68 3.48
CA ASP A 208 8.06 -1.61 3.45
C ASP A 208 8.57 -1.93 4.88
N ILE A 209 8.55 -0.94 5.79
CA ILE A 209 8.89 -1.14 7.20
C ILE A 209 7.83 -2.01 7.91
N ASP A 210 6.55 -1.79 7.68
CA ASP A 210 5.47 -2.62 8.26
C ASP A 210 5.52 -4.06 7.72
N ASP A 211 5.79 -4.23 6.43
CA ASP A 211 6.00 -5.54 5.79
C ASP A 211 7.27 -6.26 6.28
N SER A 212 8.19 -5.55 6.95
CA SER A 212 9.35 -6.13 7.65
C SER A 212 8.98 -6.80 8.98
N GLU A 213 7.79 -6.56 9.52
CA GLU A 213 7.22 -7.32 10.62
C GLU A 213 6.36 -8.46 10.07
N LEU A 214 6.88 -9.69 10.15
CA LEU A 214 6.14 -10.86 9.69
C LEU A 214 5.09 -11.24 10.73
N LYS A 215 3.82 -11.11 10.35
CA LYS A 215 2.66 -11.32 11.23
C LYS A 215 1.91 -12.58 10.83
N ALA A 216 1.30 -13.26 11.80
CA ALA A 216 0.43 -14.40 11.56
C ALA A 216 -0.83 -13.97 10.78
N PRO A 217 -1.14 -14.55 9.61
CA PRO A 217 -2.32 -14.20 8.83
C PRO A 217 -3.63 -14.74 9.45
N ARG A 218 -3.55 -15.74 10.33
CA ARG A 218 -4.65 -16.39 11.04
C ARG A 218 -4.17 -17.01 12.35
N ASP A 219 -5.09 -17.45 13.18
CA ASP A 219 -4.78 -18.25 14.37
C ASP A 219 -4.20 -19.60 13.95
N GLY A 220 -3.22 -20.11 14.69
CA GLY A 220 -2.60 -21.39 14.37
C GLY A 220 -1.45 -21.74 15.31
N ARG A 221 -0.68 -22.74 14.91
CA ARG A 221 0.48 -23.21 15.63
C ARG A 221 1.72 -23.19 14.73
N VAL A 222 2.82 -22.66 15.24
CA VAL A 222 4.12 -22.71 14.53
C VAL A 222 4.55 -24.16 14.45
N GLN A 223 4.80 -24.66 13.24
CA GLN A 223 5.20 -26.04 13.02
C GLN A 223 6.72 -26.17 13.09
N TYR A 224 7.44 -25.41 12.27
CA TYR A 224 8.90 -25.37 12.27
C TYR A 224 9.41 -24.03 11.75
N ARG A 225 10.64 -23.72 12.11
CA ARG A 225 11.37 -22.57 11.57
C ARG A 225 12.20 -23.01 10.35
N VAL A 226 12.15 -22.21 9.30
CA VAL A 226 12.91 -22.44 8.07
C VAL A 226 14.20 -21.63 8.07
N ALA A 227 14.15 -20.41 8.64
CA ALA A 227 15.26 -19.47 8.66
C ALA A 227 15.68 -19.11 10.09
N GLU A 228 16.91 -18.68 10.23
CA GLU A 228 17.52 -18.31 11.52
C GLU A 228 17.80 -16.80 11.61
N PRO A 229 17.83 -16.22 12.84
CA PRO A 229 18.25 -14.83 13.04
C PRO A 229 19.64 -14.57 12.45
N GLY A 230 19.80 -13.47 11.72
CA GLY A 230 21.01 -13.10 11.02
C GLY A 230 21.09 -13.57 9.57
N GLU A 231 20.23 -14.47 9.14
CA GLU A 231 20.15 -14.96 7.76
C GLU A 231 19.59 -13.89 6.82
N VAL A 232 20.10 -13.87 5.58
CA VAL A 232 19.63 -12.96 4.52
C VAL A 232 18.74 -13.72 3.56
N LEU A 233 17.51 -13.26 3.40
CA LEU A 233 16.50 -13.85 2.53
C LEU A 233 16.19 -12.94 1.33
N SER A 234 15.88 -13.56 0.21
CA SER A 234 15.28 -12.89 -0.94
C SER A 234 13.78 -12.64 -0.70
N ALA A 235 13.18 -11.79 -1.50
CA ALA A 235 11.71 -11.64 -1.52
C ALA A 235 11.05 -13.00 -1.81
N GLY A 236 10.05 -13.36 -1.01
CA GLY A 236 9.40 -14.68 -1.02
C GLY A 236 10.14 -15.76 -0.23
N GLY A 237 11.26 -15.43 0.43
CA GLY A 237 11.98 -16.37 1.30
C GLY A 237 11.12 -16.77 2.50
N ARG A 238 10.98 -18.09 2.75
CA ARG A 238 10.23 -18.62 3.86
C ARG A 238 10.99 -18.45 5.17
N VAL A 239 10.32 -17.98 6.21
CA VAL A 239 10.91 -17.77 7.54
C VAL A 239 10.44 -18.86 8.51
N LEU A 240 9.17 -19.16 8.51
CA LEU A 240 8.58 -20.22 9.31
C LEU A 240 7.31 -20.75 8.65
N ASN A 241 6.93 -21.97 9.06
CA ASN A 241 5.69 -22.59 8.65
C ASN A 241 4.74 -22.67 9.85
N MET A 242 3.46 -22.37 9.62
CA MET A 242 2.41 -22.52 10.63
C MET A 242 1.26 -23.37 10.11
N VAL A 243 0.55 -24.00 11.01
CA VAL A 243 -0.60 -24.88 10.73
C VAL A 243 -1.85 -24.26 11.36
N ASP A 244 -2.89 -24.16 10.55
CA ASP A 244 -4.23 -23.81 10.99
C ASP A 244 -4.91 -25.08 11.54
N LEU A 245 -5.14 -25.11 12.85
CA LEU A 245 -5.77 -26.24 13.52
C LEU A 245 -7.31 -26.12 13.59
N SER A 246 -7.88 -25.06 13.03
CA SER A 246 -9.35 -24.89 12.97
C SER A 246 -9.99 -25.75 11.89
N ASP A 247 -9.22 -26.09 10.84
CA ASP A 247 -9.67 -26.93 9.73
C ASP A 247 -8.70 -28.10 9.55
N VAL A 248 -9.04 -29.22 10.18
CA VAL A 248 -8.25 -30.46 10.18
C VAL A 248 -9.00 -31.50 9.36
N TYR A 249 -8.32 -32.08 8.39
CA TYR A 249 -8.86 -33.11 7.55
C TYR A 249 -7.96 -34.35 7.53
N MET A 250 -8.52 -35.46 7.12
CA MET A 250 -7.80 -36.72 7.00
C MET A 250 -7.87 -37.23 5.57
N THR A 251 -6.71 -37.41 4.96
CA THR A 251 -6.61 -38.06 3.66
C THR A 251 -6.33 -39.56 3.85
N PHE A 252 -7.18 -40.42 3.32
CA PHE A 252 -7.00 -41.86 3.39
C PHE A 252 -7.34 -42.49 2.04
N PHE A 253 -6.72 -43.64 1.76
CA PHE A 253 -6.87 -44.36 0.50
C PHE A 253 -7.59 -45.68 0.76
N LEU A 254 -8.71 -45.85 0.09
CA LEU A 254 -9.48 -47.07 0.16
C LEU A 254 -9.25 -47.93 -1.09
N PRO A 255 -9.20 -49.29 -0.92
CA PRO A 255 -9.26 -50.20 -2.07
C PRO A 255 -10.51 -49.95 -2.93
N THR A 256 -10.40 -50.09 -4.23
CA THR A 256 -11.48 -49.79 -5.20
C THR A 256 -12.78 -50.56 -4.89
N GLU A 257 -12.66 -51.79 -4.37
CA GLU A 257 -13.81 -52.63 -4.00
C GLU A 257 -14.61 -52.03 -2.82
N GLN A 258 -13.95 -51.32 -1.91
CA GLN A 258 -14.58 -50.73 -0.72
C GLN A 258 -15.03 -49.29 -1.01
N ALA A 259 -14.33 -48.59 -1.89
CA ALA A 259 -14.65 -47.21 -2.27
C ALA A 259 -16.04 -47.05 -2.88
N GLY A 260 -16.48 -48.07 -3.67
CA GLY A 260 -17.80 -48.08 -4.29
C GLY A 260 -18.98 -48.25 -3.33
N LEU A 261 -18.73 -48.64 -2.09
CA LEU A 261 -19.75 -48.85 -1.06
C LEU A 261 -19.97 -47.58 -0.19
N LEU A 262 -19.09 -46.62 -0.27
CA LEU A 262 -19.16 -45.39 0.54
C LEU A 262 -20.08 -44.35 -0.11
N LYS A 263 -20.95 -43.74 0.71
CA LYS A 263 -21.75 -42.58 0.29
C LYS A 263 -20.98 -41.29 0.63
N ILE A 264 -20.96 -40.38 -0.33
CA ILE A 264 -20.42 -39.01 -0.08
C ILE A 264 -21.25 -38.37 1.03
N GLY A 265 -20.58 -37.84 2.05
CA GLY A 265 -21.21 -37.27 3.26
C GLY A 265 -21.50 -38.28 4.36
N GLY A 266 -20.99 -39.53 4.26
CA GLY A 266 -21.04 -40.51 5.33
C GLY A 266 -20.17 -40.11 6.53
N GLU A 267 -20.52 -40.62 7.71
CA GLU A 267 -19.71 -40.42 8.93
C GLU A 267 -18.46 -41.33 8.92
N ALA A 268 -17.30 -40.72 9.26
CA ALA A 268 -16.08 -41.45 9.60
C ALA A 268 -15.94 -41.53 11.10
N ARG A 269 -15.59 -42.72 11.62
CA ARG A 269 -15.39 -42.97 13.06
C ARG A 269 -14.00 -43.54 13.31
#